data_4331cd099c192ebd55d9be729e2f4ed2
#
_entry.id   4331cd099c192ebd55d9be729e2f4ed2
#
_cell.length_a   1.000
_cell.length_b   1.000
_cell.length_c   1.000
_cell.angle_alpha   90.00
_cell.angle_beta   90.00
_cell.angle_gamma   90.00
#
_symmetry.space_group_name_H-M   'P 1'
#
loop_
_entity.id
_entity.type
_entity.pdbx_description
1 polymer ?
#
loop_
_entity_poly.entity_id
_entity_poly.type
_entity_poly.pdbx_seq_one_letter_code
_entity_poly.pdbx_strand_id
1 'polypeptide(L)' 'MRELIVKAQKNQQITKPQANALLRHCKHHSEGHILFMLKHMIEKHLTFAEAHARALKAVGK' A
#
# COMPACT_ATOMS: atom_id res chain seq x y z
N MET A 1 -2.99 10.95 0.40
CA MET A 1 -2.67 9.52 0.28
C MET A 1 -2.98 8.94 -1.09
N ARG A 2 -4.15 9.23 -1.60
CA ARG A 2 -4.55 8.75 -2.94
C ARG A 2 -3.55 9.13 -4.02
N GLU A 3 -3.06 10.35 -3.99
CA GLU A 3 -2.10 10.83 -4.99
C GLU A 3 -0.81 10.02 -5.00
N LEU A 4 -0.33 9.62 -3.82
CA LEU A 4 0.88 8.81 -3.73
C LEU A 4 0.69 7.42 -4.35
N ILE A 5 -0.48 6.83 -4.14
CA ILE A 5 -0.79 5.52 -4.73
C ILE A 5 -0.88 5.62 -6.25
N VAL A 6 -1.58 6.62 -6.74
CA VAL A 6 -1.73 6.84 -8.18
C VAL A 6 -0.38 7.11 -8.83
N LYS A 7 0.45 7.94 -8.18
CA LYS A 7 1.78 8.25 -8.69
C LYS A 7 2.66 7.01 -8.75
N ALA A 8 2.62 6.17 -7.71
CA ALA A 8 3.41 4.94 -7.69
C ALA A 8 3.00 4.00 -8.82
N GLN A 9 1.70 3.90 -9.12
CA GLN A 9 1.21 3.08 -10.21
C GLN A 9 1.65 3.64 -11.57
N LYS A 10 1.57 4.96 -11.75
CA LYS A 10 2.00 5.61 -12.98
C LYS A 10 3.50 5.43 -13.23
N ASN A 11 4.29 5.41 -12.16
CA ASN A 11 5.73 5.20 -12.24
C ASN A 11 6.10 3.71 -12.31
N GLN A 12 5.10 2.84 -12.44
CA GLN A 12 5.31 1.40 -12.55
C GLN A 12 6.00 0.78 -11.35
N GLN A 13 5.86 1.39 -10.19
CA GLN A 13 6.41 0.88 -8.93
C GLN A 13 5.49 -0.15 -8.29
N ILE A 14 4.21 -0.06 -8.58
CA ILE A 14 3.21 -1.07 -8.21
C ILE A 14 2.30 -1.31 -9.41
N THR A 15 1.61 -2.44 -9.40
CA THR A 15 0.68 -2.78 -10.48
C THR A 15 -0.66 -2.07 -10.29
N LYS A 16 -1.45 -2.01 -11.35
CA LYS A 16 -2.78 -1.42 -11.27
C LYS A 16 -3.69 -2.16 -10.28
N PRO A 17 -3.73 -3.50 -10.26
CA PRO A 17 -4.50 -4.20 -9.23
C PRO A 17 -4.05 -3.88 -7.81
N GLN A 18 -2.73 -3.74 -7.59
CA GLN A 18 -2.21 -3.36 -6.28
C GLN A 18 -2.67 -1.95 -5.89
N ALA A 19 -2.61 -1.01 -6.82
CA ALA A 19 -3.07 0.36 -6.57
C ALA A 19 -4.56 0.37 -6.23
N ASN A 20 -5.36 -0.38 -6.97
CA ASN A 20 -6.80 -0.46 -6.71
C ASN A 20 -7.09 -1.06 -5.33
N ALA A 21 -6.33 -2.09 -4.94
CA ALA A 21 -6.48 -2.69 -3.61
C ALA A 21 -6.14 -1.70 -2.51
N LEU A 22 -5.04 -0.96 -2.66
CA LEU A 22 -4.66 0.07 -1.69
C LEU A 22 -5.72 1.17 -1.58
N LEU A 23 -6.26 1.62 -2.71
CA LEU A 23 -7.29 2.65 -2.71
C LEU A 23 -8.55 2.19 -1.98
N ARG A 24 -8.93 0.92 -2.13
CA ARG A 24 -10.07 0.36 -1.39
C ARG A 24 -9.79 0.31 0.11
N HIS A 25 -8.55 -0.01 0.48
CA HIS A 25 -8.17 -0.14 1.89
C HIS A 25 -7.98 1.20 2.60
N CYS A 26 -7.81 2.29 1.86
CA CYS A 26 -7.69 3.62 2.46
C CYS A 26 -8.89 4.00 3.33
N LYS A 27 -10.05 3.40 3.08
CA LYS A 27 -11.27 3.67 3.84
C LYS A 27 -11.33 2.93 5.16
N HIS A 28 -10.52 1.89 5.34
CA HIS A 28 -10.62 0.98 6.48
C HIS A 28 -9.40 1.01 7.41
N HIS A 29 -8.32 1.64 6.97
CA HIS A 29 -7.08 1.67 7.71
C HIS A 29 -6.54 3.09 7.78
N SER A 30 -5.70 3.35 8.79
CA SER A 30 -5.09 4.66 8.97
C SER A 30 -4.15 4.97 7.80
N GLU A 31 -3.84 6.25 7.63
CA GLU A 31 -2.85 6.69 6.67
C GLU A 31 -1.50 6.02 6.87
N GLY A 32 -1.09 5.90 8.15
CA GLY A 32 0.16 5.25 8.46
C GLY A 32 0.20 3.80 8.00
N HIS A 33 -0.91 3.09 8.15
CA HIS A 33 -1.02 1.71 7.69
C HIS A 33 -0.84 1.62 6.16
N ILE A 34 -1.57 2.46 5.43
CA ILE A 34 -1.52 2.44 3.97
C ILE A 34 -0.15 2.88 3.46
N LEU A 35 0.42 3.90 4.08
CA LEU A 35 1.75 4.38 3.70
C LEU A 35 2.82 3.31 3.94
N PHE A 36 2.73 2.61 5.07
CA PHE A 36 3.62 1.49 5.38
C PHE A 36 3.54 0.43 4.29
N MET A 37 2.32 0.06 3.89
CA MET A 37 2.12 -0.94 2.84
C MET A 37 2.73 -0.49 1.52
N LEU A 38 2.40 0.73 1.09
CA LEU A 38 2.91 1.26 -0.17
C LEU A 38 4.43 1.27 -0.19
N LYS A 39 5.04 1.77 0.87
CA LYS A 39 6.49 1.85 0.97
C LYS A 39 7.14 0.47 0.86
N HIS A 40 6.62 -0.51 1.58
CA HIS A 40 7.20 -1.86 1.56
C HIS A 40 6.92 -2.59 0.24
N MET A 41 5.78 -2.35 -0.39
CA MET A 41 5.52 -2.92 -1.70
C MET A 41 6.50 -2.39 -2.74
N ILE A 42 6.86 -1.12 -2.65
CA ILE A 42 7.81 -0.51 -3.57
C ILE A 42 9.24 -0.97 -3.26
N GLU A 43 9.67 -0.81 -2.01
CA GLU A 43 11.07 -1.02 -1.64
C GLU A 43 11.46 -2.48 -1.55
N LYS A 44 10.56 -3.33 -1.09
CA LYS A 44 10.83 -4.75 -0.86
C LYS A 44 10.12 -5.66 -1.85
N HIS A 45 9.39 -5.09 -2.79
CA HIS A 45 8.64 -5.83 -3.81
C HIS A 45 7.69 -6.85 -3.21
N LEU A 46 7.05 -6.48 -2.09
CA LEU A 46 6.09 -7.37 -1.44
C LEU A 46 4.78 -7.39 -2.21
N THR A 47 4.08 -8.52 -2.10
CA THR A 47 2.69 -8.58 -2.56
C THR A 47 1.82 -7.75 -1.63
N PHE A 48 0.60 -7.45 -2.08
CA PHE A 48 -0.37 -6.74 -1.24
C PHE A 48 -0.60 -7.49 0.08
N ALA A 49 -0.80 -8.81 0.00
CA ALA A 49 -1.07 -9.63 1.19
C ALA A 49 0.10 -9.60 2.18
N GLU A 50 1.33 -9.70 1.68
CA GLU A 50 2.51 -9.64 2.52
C GLU A 50 2.65 -8.27 3.20
N ALA A 51 2.46 -7.21 2.43
CA ALA A 51 2.54 -5.85 2.96
C ALA A 51 1.46 -5.61 4.01
N HIS A 52 0.25 -6.10 3.76
CA HIS A 52 -0.87 -5.95 4.69
C HIS A 52 -0.58 -6.66 6.02
N ALA A 53 -0.06 -7.89 5.97
CA ALA A 53 0.27 -8.64 7.17
C ALA A 53 1.35 -7.93 7.99
N ARG A 54 2.36 -7.38 7.34
CA ARG A 54 3.42 -6.64 8.03
C ARG A 54 2.92 -5.34 8.62
N ALA A 55 2.04 -4.64 7.91
CA ALA A 55 1.46 -3.40 8.41
C ALA A 55 0.61 -3.64 9.66
N LEU A 56 -0.14 -4.74 9.69
CA LEU A 56 -0.93 -5.09 10.86
C LEU A 56 -0.06 -5.28 12.09
N LYS A 57 1.12 -5.87 11.93
CA LYS A 57 2.07 -6.06 13.04
C LYS A 57 2.75 -4.76 13.46
N ALA A 58 3.13 -3.94 12.50
CA ALA A 58 3.94 -2.75 12.76
C ALA A 58 3.08 -1.55 13.19
N VAL A 59 1.94 -1.36 12.57
CA VAL A 59 1.09 -0.18 12.78
C VAL A 59 -0.22 -0.54 13.46
N GLY A 60 -0.77 -1.68 13.15
CA GLY A 60 -2.00 -2.21 13.73
C GLY A 60 -3.25 -1.79 12.99
N LYS A 61 -3.36 -0.55 12.61
CA LYS A 61 -4.60 -0.05 11.97
C LYS A 61 -4.39 0.47 10.57
#